data_cb313145ed221bb2c00007f4dfc676fa
#
_entry.id   cb313145ed221bb2c00007f4dfc676fa
#
_cell.length_a   1.000
_cell.length_b   1.000
_cell.length_c   1.000
_cell.angle_alpha   90.00
_cell.angle_beta   90.00
_cell.angle_gamma   90.00
#
_symmetry.space_group_name_H-M   'P 1'
#
loop_
_entity.id
_entity.type
_entity.pdbx_description
1 polymer ?
#
loop_
_entity_poly.entity_id
_entity_poly.type
_entity_poly.pdbx_seq_one_letter_code
_entity_poly.pdbx_strand_id
1 'polypeptide(L)'
;MLKAILTGGPCAGKTQILSRLMQVLEARGYFVYTVFEAATSLILNGIKPSENMTLEEFQNFVLEMQLNNEDLFEKVTKCHDPDKVIIFYDRGIMDSCAYVDKETVFKNMLQKKGLTFADVYSRYDAVLHLVTAADGAEEFYQWNDPTKDDVGNNAARSESPEEARIKDKKTLNAWIGHPHLRVFDNSTDFDGKINRVIAEVFALLGEPMPTEIERKFLIKMPTNKQIEALGCVSKANIIQTYLKKGENVAERRIRQRGDKKNGFTFYYTEKTDVASGVRIEDERKITPDEYLQLLTEADTSLHQISKVRHCFVYDKKYFEMDIYPFSDEYAIVEIELNDINEEFNLPPLDFVMEVTDDVRFKNSELAKTLSLNTDGLIVKSEQPKIEWVYETGREEPEILGSGSHLYNVVRTKDEAEAFKLSKECARNYISRYRKVNGEKICQWYDPYSKTWIE
;
A
#
# COMPACT_ATOMS: atom_id res chain seq x y z
N MET A 1 -18.76 -16.59 -6.52
CA MET A 1 -17.53 -17.37 -6.19
C MET A 1 -16.45 -16.42 -5.70
N LEU A 2 -15.89 -16.66 -4.51
CA LEU A 2 -14.78 -15.88 -3.95
C LEU A 2 -13.46 -16.66 -4.09
N LYS A 3 -12.42 -16.02 -4.61
CA LYS A 3 -11.05 -16.54 -4.74
C LYS A 3 -10.10 -15.70 -3.88
N ALA A 4 -9.71 -16.18 -2.72
CA ALA A 4 -8.89 -15.44 -1.77
C ALA A 4 -7.56 -16.15 -1.47
N ILE A 5 -6.49 -15.38 -1.43
CA ILE A 5 -5.16 -15.87 -1.04
C ILE A 5 -4.95 -15.66 0.45
N LEU A 6 -4.42 -16.68 1.12
CA LEU A 6 -3.77 -16.53 2.43
C LEU A 6 -2.26 -16.58 2.21
N THR A 7 -1.59 -15.48 2.45
CA THR A 7 -0.14 -15.37 2.33
C THR A 7 0.50 -14.83 3.60
N GLY A 8 1.80 -14.74 3.65
CA GLY A 8 2.57 -14.25 4.80
C GLY A 8 3.82 -15.09 5.07
N GLY A 9 4.63 -14.63 5.98
CA GLY A 9 5.89 -15.26 6.37
C GLY A 9 5.73 -16.62 7.08
N PRO A 10 6.87 -17.22 7.47
CA PRO A 10 6.86 -18.38 8.37
C PRO A 10 6.12 -18.07 9.68
N CYS A 11 5.44 -19.05 10.27
CA CYS A 11 4.67 -18.89 11.52
C CYS A 11 3.63 -17.76 11.52
N ALA A 12 3.04 -17.41 10.38
CA ALA A 12 1.98 -16.42 10.30
C ALA A 12 0.60 -16.94 10.75
N GLY A 13 0.47 -18.26 11.01
CA GLY A 13 -0.78 -18.90 11.42
C GLY A 13 -1.69 -19.31 10.26
N LYS A 14 -1.22 -19.29 9.00
CA LYS A 14 -2.03 -19.58 7.79
C LYS A 14 -2.89 -20.84 7.92
N THR A 15 -2.28 -21.98 8.25
CA THR A 15 -2.99 -23.27 8.34
C THR A 15 -4.08 -23.27 9.38
N GLN A 16 -3.85 -22.65 10.55
CA GLN A 16 -4.83 -22.58 11.63
C GLN A 16 -5.99 -21.66 11.26
N ILE A 17 -5.70 -20.49 10.69
CA ILE A 17 -6.71 -19.56 10.20
C ILE A 17 -7.55 -20.19 9.10
N LEU A 18 -6.91 -20.88 8.14
CA LEU A 18 -7.60 -21.58 7.07
C LEU A 18 -8.56 -22.65 7.61
N SER A 19 -8.10 -23.47 8.55
CA SER A 19 -8.96 -24.48 9.19
C SER A 19 -10.17 -23.84 9.90
N ARG A 20 -9.98 -22.70 10.54
CA ARG A 20 -11.07 -21.98 11.21
C ARG A 20 -12.04 -21.35 10.22
N LEU A 21 -11.54 -20.75 9.13
CA LEU A 21 -12.37 -20.22 8.04
C LEU A 21 -13.24 -21.31 7.43
N MET A 22 -12.67 -22.49 7.12
CA MET A 22 -13.43 -23.60 6.58
C MET A 22 -14.60 -23.99 7.49
N GLN A 23 -14.34 -24.19 8.78
CA GLN A 23 -15.39 -24.56 9.76
C GLN A 23 -16.53 -23.53 9.81
N VAL A 24 -16.19 -22.23 9.85
CA VAL A 24 -17.20 -21.18 9.98
C VAL A 24 -18.01 -21.01 8.69
N LEU A 25 -17.38 -21.11 7.54
CA LEU A 25 -18.02 -20.92 6.24
C LEU A 25 -18.85 -22.14 5.82
N GLU A 26 -18.35 -23.36 6.06
CA GLU A 26 -19.11 -24.59 5.82
C GLU A 26 -20.37 -24.66 6.69
N ALA A 27 -20.28 -24.22 7.96
CA ALA A 27 -21.44 -24.12 8.83
C ALA A 27 -22.52 -23.13 8.32
N ARG A 28 -22.15 -22.20 7.40
CA ARG A 28 -23.08 -21.29 6.72
C ARG A 28 -23.51 -21.77 5.34
N GLY A 29 -23.12 -22.99 4.95
CA GLY A 29 -23.52 -23.62 3.70
C GLY A 29 -22.70 -23.25 2.49
N TYR A 30 -21.48 -22.70 2.69
CA TYR A 30 -20.53 -22.50 1.61
C TYR A 30 -19.76 -23.79 1.29
N PHE A 31 -19.45 -23.99 0.03
CA PHE A 31 -18.49 -25.00 -0.43
C PHE A 31 -17.09 -24.37 -0.41
N VAL A 32 -16.23 -24.82 0.50
CA VAL A 32 -14.91 -24.25 0.71
C VAL A 32 -13.84 -25.19 0.16
N TYR A 33 -13.07 -24.70 -0.80
CA TYR A 33 -11.94 -25.42 -1.37
C TYR A 33 -10.63 -24.78 -0.93
N THR A 34 -9.59 -25.62 -0.77
CA THR A 34 -8.25 -25.17 -0.43
C THR A 34 -7.25 -25.69 -1.45
N VAL A 35 -6.54 -24.79 -2.08
CA VAL A 35 -5.39 -25.11 -2.92
C VAL A 35 -4.14 -24.98 -2.06
N PHE A 36 -3.52 -26.12 -1.73
CA PHE A 36 -2.34 -26.16 -0.88
C PHE A 36 -1.09 -25.61 -1.59
N GLU A 37 -0.14 -25.16 -0.77
CA GLU A 37 1.14 -24.61 -1.23
C GLU A 37 1.88 -25.56 -2.17
N ALA A 38 2.09 -25.13 -3.42
CA ALA A 38 2.74 -25.92 -4.45
C ALA A 38 4.20 -26.27 -4.09
N ALA A 39 4.94 -25.33 -3.50
CA ALA A 39 6.33 -25.54 -3.09
C ALA A 39 6.44 -26.66 -2.05
N THR A 40 5.60 -26.65 -1.03
CA THR A 40 5.57 -27.70 0.00
C THR A 40 5.23 -29.06 -0.64
N SER A 41 4.27 -29.11 -1.56
CA SER A 41 3.92 -30.36 -2.25
C SER A 41 5.08 -30.93 -3.06
N LEU A 42 5.81 -30.08 -3.79
CA LEU A 42 7.01 -30.52 -4.54
C LEU A 42 8.10 -31.04 -3.61
N ILE A 43 8.40 -30.33 -2.52
CA ILE A 43 9.44 -30.69 -1.56
C ILE A 43 9.14 -32.04 -0.90
N LEU A 44 7.88 -32.25 -0.46
CA LEU A 44 7.45 -33.52 0.14
C LEU A 44 7.56 -34.70 -0.82
N ASN A 45 7.45 -34.46 -2.14
CA ASN A 45 7.66 -35.46 -3.18
C ASN A 45 9.11 -35.58 -3.65
N GLY A 46 10.08 -34.96 -2.92
CA GLY A 46 11.52 -35.09 -3.18
C GLY A 46 12.07 -34.09 -4.20
N ILE A 47 11.23 -33.18 -4.73
CA ILE A 47 11.66 -32.15 -5.70
C ILE A 47 12.05 -30.90 -4.92
N LYS A 48 13.36 -30.62 -4.86
CA LYS A 48 13.90 -29.46 -4.12
C LYS A 48 15.16 -28.92 -4.79
N PRO A 49 15.54 -27.67 -4.57
CA PRO A 49 16.81 -27.14 -5.05
C PRO A 49 17.99 -28.03 -4.63
N SER A 50 18.95 -28.24 -5.54
CA SER A 50 20.10 -29.13 -5.36
C SER A 50 21.24 -28.68 -6.28
N GLU A 51 22.36 -29.43 -6.31
CA GLU A 51 23.45 -29.19 -7.26
C GLU A 51 23.01 -29.29 -8.73
N ASN A 52 21.97 -30.08 -9.00
CA ASN A 52 21.42 -30.31 -10.35
C ASN A 52 20.13 -29.50 -10.65
N MET A 53 19.65 -28.71 -9.70
CA MET A 53 18.43 -27.89 -9.85
C MET A 53 18.60 -26.54 -9.15
N THR A 54 18.69 -25.49 -9.92
CA THR A 54 18.77 -24.13 -9.39
C THR A 54 17.47 -23.71 -8.69
N LEU A 55 17.54 -22.70 -7.83
CA LEU A 55 16.36 -22.13 -7.20
C LEU A 55 15.37 -21.57 -8.24
N GLU A 56 15.85 -20.97 -9.33
CA GLU A 56 15.02 -20.47 -10.41
C GLU A 56 14.26 -21.60 -11.13
N GLU A 57 14.93 -22.71 -11.44
CA GLU A 57 14.29 -23.87 -12.04
C GLU A 57 13.22 -24.47 -11.11
N PHE A 58 13.54 -24.58 -9.80
CA PHE A 58 12.55 -25.02 -8.82
C PHE A 58 11.33 -24.09 -8.78
N GLN A 59 11.54 -22.75 -8.78
CA GLN A 59 10.43 -21.80 -8.78
C GLN A 59 9.60 -21.85 -10.09
N ASN A 60 10.19 -22.24 -11.22
CA ASN A 60 9.43 -22.50 -12.44
C ASN A 60 8.48 -23.71 -12.28
N PHE A 61 8.92 -24.77 -11.60
CA PHE A 61 8.05 -25.92 -11.29
C PHE A 61 6.96 -25.56 -10.28
N VAL A 62 7.29 -24.73 -9.28
CA VAL A 62 6.30 -24.21 -8.34
C VAL A 62 5.22 -23.42 -9.08
N LEU A 63 5.61 -22.50 -9.97
CA LEU A 63 4.69 -21.71 -10.78
C LEU A 63 3.80 -22.59 -11.67
N GLU A 64 4.37 -23.58 -12.33
CA GLU A 64 3.62 -24.50 -13.20
C GLU A 64 2.61 -25.32 -12.41
N MET A 65 3.03 -25.89 -11.27
CA MET A 65 2.13 -26.63 -10.39
C MET A 65 1.03 -25.75 -9.83
N GLN A 66 1.36 -24.52 -9.41
CA GLN A 66 0.37 -23.56 -8.90
C GLN A 66 -0.71 -23.26 -9.94
N LEU A 67 -0.30 -22.91 -11.17
CA LEU A 67 -1.23 -22.64 -12.27
C LEU A 67 -2.13 -23.83 -12.56
N ASN A 68 -1.56 -25.03 -12.65
CA ASN A 68 -2.33 -26.26 -12.93
C ASN A 68 -3.33 -26.57 -11.81
N ASN A 69 -2.93 -26.41 -10.55
CA ASN A 69 -3.81 -26.60 -9.40
C ASN A 69 -4.97 -25.60 -9.41
N GLU A 70 -4.68 -24.31 -9.60
CA GLU A 70 -5.71 -23.28 -9.68
C GLU A 70 -6.72 -23.55 -10.79
N ASP A 71 -6.25 -23.87 -12.00
CA ASP A 71 -7.11 -24.16 -13.14
C ASP A 71 -7.94 -25.45 -12.92
N LEU A 72 -7.40 -26.43 -12.19
CA LEU A 72 -8.15 -27.63 -11.81
C LEU A 72 -9.29 -27.30 -10.84
N PHE A 73 -8.98 -26.54 -9.78
CA PHE A 73 -9.99 -26.18 -8.78
C PHE A 73 -11.10 -25.29 -9.38
N GLU A 74 -10.77 -24.36 -10.28
CA GLU A 74 -11.78 -23.60 -11.03
C GLU A 74 -12.72 -24.49 -11.87
N LYS A 75 -12.23 -25.60 -12.40
CA LYS A 75 -13.09 -26.57 -13.09
C LYS A 75 -14.00 -27.30 -12.12
N VAL A 76 -13.49 -27.69 -10.95
CA VAL A 76 -14.27 -28.40 -9.92
C VAL A 76 -15.42 -27.52 -9.42
N THR A 77 -15.19 -26.22 -9.25
CA THR A 77 -16.23 -25.30 -8.74
C THR A 77 -17.45 -25.20 -9.65
N LYS A 78 -17.33 -25.50 -10.95
CA LYS A 78 -18.45 -25.50 -11.90
C LYS A 78 -19.54 -26.56 -11.57
N CYS A 79 -19.25 -27.46 -10.63
CA CYS A 79 -20.23 -28.44 -10.15
C CYS A 79 -21.18 -27.87 -9.08
N HIS A 80 -20.97 -26.65 -8.63
CA HIS A 80 -21.71 -26.00 -7.55
C HIS A 80 -22.27 -24.65 -7.99
N ASP A 81 -23.20 -24.12 -7.18
CA ASP A 81 -23.68 -22.75 -7.32
C ASP A 81 -22.51 -21.78 -7.06
N PRO A 82 -22.13 -20.94 -8.03
CA PRO A 82 -20.99 -20.03 -7.89
C PRO A 82 -21.12 -19.08 -6.70
N ASP A 83 -22.33 -18.69 -6.31
CA ASP A 83 -22.53 -17.76 -5.18
C ASP A 83 -22.27 -18.43 -3.81
N LYS A 84 -22.13 -19.75 -3.78
CA LYS A 84 -21.84 -20.52 -2.58
C LYS A 84 -20.44 -21.16 -2.58
N VAL A 85 -19.57 -20.79 -3.51
CA VAL A 85 -18.22 -21.38 -3.63
C VAL A 85 -17.16 -20.39 -3.19
N ILE A 86 -16.23 -20.87 -2.37
CA ILE A 86 -15.04 -20.14 -1.94
C ILE A 86 -13.82 -21.01 -2.21
N ILE A 87 -12.76 -20.41 -2.80
CA ILE A 87 -11.47 -21.05 -2.95
C ILE A 87 -10.44 -20.24 -2.16
N PHE A 88 -9.81 -20.89 -1.20
CA PHE A 88 -8.62 -20.35 -0.54
C PHE A 88 -7.36 -20.94 -1.14
N TYR A 89 -6.42 -20.09 -1.47
CA TYR A 89 -5.09 -20.47 -1.93
C TYR A 89 -4.09 -20.27 -0.77
N ASP A 90 -3.46 -21.36 -0.32
CA ASP A 90 -2.32 -21.27 0.61
C ASP A 90 -1.10 -20.85 -0.22
N ARG A 91 -0.82 -19.58 -0.25
CA ARG A 91 0.02 -18.82 -1.17
C ARG A 91 -0.56 -18.70 -2.58
N GLY A 92 -0.19 -17.62 -3.26
CA GLY A 92 -0.54 -17.37 -4.65
C GLY A 92 0.70 -17.23 -5.53
N ILE A 93 0.46 -17.03 -6.82
CA ILE A 93 1.52 -16.98 -7.83
C ILE A 93 2.59 -15.92 -7.52
N MET A 94 2.19 -14.74 -7.03
CA MET A 94 3.14 -13.66 -6.72
C MET A 94 4.07 -13.98 -5.53
N ASP A 95 3.70 -14.93 -4.67
CA ASP A 95 4.59 -15.35 -3.58
C ASP A 95 5.94 -15.85 -4.10
N SER A 96 5.97 -16.49 -5.26
CA SER A 96 7.21 -16.94 -5.91
C SER A 96 8.17 -15.78 -6.21
N CYS A 97 7.69 -14.56 -6.39
CA CYS A 97 8.53 -13.38 -6.58
C CYS A 97 9.43 -13.10 -5.36
N ALA A 98 8.98 -13.46 -4.15
CA ALA A 98 9.77 -13.30 -2.92
C ALA A 98 10.94 -14.28 -2.81
N TYR A 99 10.96 -15.33 -3.62
CA TYR A 99 11.96 -16.42 -3.59
C TYR A 99 12.91 -16.39 -4.78
N VAL A 100 12.79 -15.43 -5.70
CA VAL A 100 13.76 -15.21 -6.77
C VAL A 100 14.60 -13.97 -6.50
N ASP A 101 15.81 -13.91 -7.07
CA ASP A 101 16.76 -12.84 -6.76
C ASP A 101 16.31 -11.45 -7.22
N LYS A 102 15.56 -11.40 -8.33
CA LYS A 102 15.10 -10.14 -8.93
C LYS A 102 13.70 -10.30 -9.50
N GLU A 103 12.88 -9.28 -9.34
CA GLU A 103 11.54 -9.19 -9.94
C GLU A 103 11.57 -9.43 -11.46
N THR A 104 12.64 -8.98 -12.14
CA THR A 104 12.81 -9.21 -13.59
C THR A 104 12.88 -10.69 -13.96
N VAL A 105 13.47 -11.54 -13.09
CA VAL A 105 13.51 -13.00 -13.29
C VAL A 105 12.09 -13.55 -13.23
N PHE A 106 11.34 -13.20 -12.20
CA PHE A 106 9.95 -13.63 -12.06
C PHE A 106 9.08 -13.15 -13.22
N LYS A 107 9.26 -11.91 -13.65
CA LYS A 107 8.56 -11.38 -14.82
C LYS A 107 8.82 -12.20 -16.08
N ASN A 108 10.07 -12.61 -16.32
CA ASN A 108 10.43 -13.46 -17.45
C ASN A 108 9.79 -14.86 -17.34
N MET A 109 9.68 -15.41 -16.11
CA MET A 109 8.99 -16.68 -15.87
C MET A 109 7.50 -16.58 -16.26
N LEU A 110 6.82 -15.51 -15.86
CA LEU A 110 5.42 -15.26 -16.26
C LEU A 110 5.28 -15.09 -17.77
N GLN A 111 6.14 -14.30 -18.40
CA GLN A 111 6.11 -14.10 -19.86
C GLN A 111 6.27 -15.39 -20.65
N LYS A 112 7.11 -16.34 -20.19
CA LYS A 112 7.22 -17.68 -20.80
C LYS A 112 5.91 -18.48 -20.73
N LYS A 113 5.04 -18.16 -19.78
CA LYS A 113 3.69 -18.74 -19.65
C LYS A 113 2.60 -17.87 -20.30
N GLY A 114 2.97 -16.77 -20.98
CA GLY A 114 2.03 -15.83 -21.60
C GLY A 114 1.25 -14.97 -20.63
N LEU A 115 1.77 -14.78 -19.40
CA LEU A 115 1.11 -14.05 -18.33
C LEU A 115 1.81 -12.70 -18.05
N THR A 116 1.00 -11.71 -17.69
CA THR A 116 1.42 -10.42 -17.13
C THR A 116 1.11 -10.36 -15.63
N PHE A 117 1.61 -9.36 -14.93
CA PHE A 117 1.22 -9.13 -13.53
C PHE A 117 -0.28 -8.85 -13.38
N ALA A 118 -0.88 -8.13 -14.34
CA ALA A 118 -2.31 -7.90 -14.34
C ALA A 118 -3.11 -9.20 -14.47
N ASP A 119 -2.67 -10.13 -15.31
CA ASP A 119 -3.29 -11.44 -15.44
C ASP A 119 -3.21 -12.21 -14.12
N VAL A 120 -2.06 -12.18 -13.45
CA VAL A 120 -1.89 -12.83 -12.13
C VAL A 120 -2.78 -12.19 -11.09
N TYR A 121 -2.77 -10.86 -10.94
CA TYR A 121 -3.64 -10.17 -9.97
C TYR A 121 -5.13 -10.44 -10.25
N SER A 122 -5.51 -10.51 -11.51
CA SER A 122 -6.91 -10.77 -11.89
C SER A 122 -7.42 -12.18 -11.57
N ARG A 123 -6.54 -13.11 -11.22
CA ARG A 123 -6.95 -14.47 -10.82
C ARG A 123 -7.61 -14.49 -9.45
N TYR A 124 -7.36 -13.49 -8.60
CA TYR A 124 -7.78 -13.46 -7.20
C TYR A 124 -8.65 -12.24 -6.91
N ASP A 125 -9.63 -12.43 -6.03
CA ASP A 125 -10.53 -11.36 -5.60
C ASP A 125 -9.95 -10.61 -4.39
N ALA A 126 -9.21 -11.33 -3.52
CA ALA A 126 -8.54 -10.72 -2.36
C ALA A 126 -7.22 -11.41 -2.01
N VAL A 127 -6.33 -10.67 -1.37
CA VAL A 127 -5.07 -11.14 -0.80
C VAL A 127 -5.03 -10.79 0.68
N LEU A 128 -5.05 -11.82 1.52
CA LEU A 128 -5.03 -11.71 2.98
C LEU A 128 -3.61 -12.03 3.45
N HIS A 129 -2.82 -10.98 3.71
CA HIS A 129 -1.45 -11.13 4.19
C HIS A 129 -1.44 -11.21 5.71
N LEU A 130 -0.96 -12.33 6.23
CA LEU A 130 -0.84 -12.59 7.66
C LEU A 130 0.60 -12.34 8.10
N VAL A 131 0.82 -11.32 8.92
CA VAL A 131 2.15 -11.00 9.43
C VAL A 131 2.69 -12.15 10.28
N THR A 132 3.97 -12.49 10.09
CA THR A 132 4.64 -13.54 10.86
C THR A 132 4.60 -13.28 12.37
N ALA A 133 4.52 -14.33 13.19
CA ALA A 133 4.63 -14.21 14.65
C ALA A 133 6.00 -13.65 15.09
N ALA A 134 7.03 -13.74 14.24
CA ALA A 134 8.33 -13.12 14.51
C ALA A 134 8.29 -11.58 14.57
N ASP A 135 7.18 -10.94 14.21
CA ASP A 135 6.95 -9.50 14.27
C ASP A 135 5.72 -9.19 15.12
N GLY A 136 5.92 -8.88 16.39
CA GLY A 136 4.89 -8.48 17.36
C GLY A 136 4.18 -9.63 18.10
N ALA A 137 4.67 -10.89 17.97
CA ALA A 137 4.22 -12.06 18.72
C ALA A 137 5.36 -13.08 18.86
N GLU A 138 6.57 -12.58 19.14
CA GLU A 138 7.84 -13.34 19.10
C GLU A 138 7.84 -14.54 20.02
N GLU A 139 7.12 -14.50 21.12
CA GLU A 139 6.96 -15.60 22.10
C GLU A 139 6.30 -16.83 21.50
N PHE A 140 5.50 -16.66 20.43
CA PHE A 140 4.84 -17.76 19.71
C PHE A 140 5.59 -18.20 18.46
N TYR A 141 6.71 -17.55 18.14
CA TYR A 141 7.54 -17.94 16.99
C TYR A 141 8.35 -19.20 17.31
N GLN A 142 8.02 -20.29 16.64
CA GLN A 142 8.70 -21.57 16.80
C GLN A 142 9.69 -21.79 15.65
N TRP A 143 10.96 -21.93 15.96
CA TRP A 143 12.01 -22.26 15.01
C TRP A 143 13.02 -23.25 15.63
N ASN A 144 13.73 -23.97 14.78
CA ASN A 144 14.78 -24.89 15.21
C ASN A 144 16.06 -24.09 15.49
N ASP A 145 16.24 -23.65 16.73
CA ASP A 145 17.44 -22.92 17.15
C ASP A 145 18.62 -23.91 17.27
N PRO A 146 19.62 -23.85 16.35
CA PRO A 146 20.77 -24.78 16.38
C PRO A 146 21.63 -24.61 17.62
N THR A 147 21.38 -23.57 18.43
CA THR A 147 22.11 -23.32 19.70
C THR A 147 21.43 -23.92 20.92
N LYS A 148 20.23 -24.50 20.76
CA LYS A 148 19.44 -25.09 21.85
C LYS A 148 19.22 -26.58 21.63
N ASP A 149 19.63 -27.39 22.60
CA ASP A 149 19.41 -28.85 22.65
C ASP A 149 17.97 -29.24 23.02
N ASP A 150 16.95 -28.67 22.35
CA ASP A 150 15.55 -28.90 22.71
C ASP A 150 14.91 -30.01 21.85
N VAL A 151 14.51 -31.09 22.53
CA VAL A 151 13.87 -32.31 21.99
C VAL A 151 12.39 -32.04 21.73
N GLY A 152 12.05 -31.03 20.97
CA GLY A 152 10.66 -30.65 20.65
C GLY A 152 10.57 -29.82 19.37
N ASN A 153 11.68 -29.56 18.77
CA ASN A 153 11.83 -28.65 17.64
C ASN A 153 11.24 -29.23 16.36
N ASN A 154 10.38 -28.43 15.75
CA ASN A 154 9.80 -28.73 14.45
C ASN A 154 10.91 -28.66 13.38
N ALA A 155 11.48 -29.84 13.03
CA ALA A 155 12.60 -29.96 12.08
C ALA A 155 12.35 -29.35 10.68
N ALA A 156 11.12 -28.90 10.41
CA ALA A 156 10.72 -28.28 9.16
C ALA A 156 10.93 -26.76 9.11
N ARG A 157 11.37 -26.10 10.21
CA ARG A 157 11.53 -24.64 10.29
C ARG A 157 12.93 -24.26 10.66
N SER A 158 13.71 -23.88 9.66
CA SER A 158 15.11 -23.48 9.78
C SER A 158 15.32 -21.97 9.88
N GLU A 159 14.28 -21.16 9.60
CA GLU A 159 14.43 -19.70 9.57
C GLU A 159 14.46 -19.11 10.97
N SER A 160 15.49 -18.31 11.25
CA SER A 160 15.55 -17.45 12.43
C SER A 160 14.40 -16.41 12.40
N PRO A 161 14.03 -15.79 13.53
CA PRO A 161 13.02 -14.73 13.56
C PRO A 161 13.34 -13.58 12.60
N GLU A 162 14.60 -13.21 12.44
CA GLU A 162 15.03 -12.16 11.53
C GLU A 162 14.81 -12.55 10.06
N GLU A 163 15.21 -13.76 9.68
CA GLU A 163 14.96 -14.28 8.32
C GLU A 163 13.46 -14.38 8.02
N ALA A 164 12.65 -14.74 9.02
CA ALA A 164 11.21 -14.79 8.88
C ALA A 164 10.63 -13.41 8.61
N ARG A 165 11.06 -12.36 9.33
CA ARG A 165 10.65 -10.97 9.06
C ARG A 165 11.04 -10.50 7.67
N ILE A 166 12.24 -10.84 7.22
CA ILE A 166 12.71 -10.50 5.86
C ILE A 166 11.86 -11.21 4.80
N LYS A 167 11.56 -12.50 4.98
CA LYS A 167 10.71 -13.27 4.07
C LYS A 167 9.28 -12.72 4.05
N ASP A 168 8.72 -12.42 5.22
CA ASP A 168 7.39 -11.84 5.36
C ASP A 168 7.26 -10.53 4.58
N LYS A 169 8.23 -9.62 4.78
CA LYS A 169 8.29 -8.35 4.05
C LYS A 169 8.41 -8.54 2.53
N LYS A 170 9.24 -9.47 2.08
CA LYS A 170 9.37 -9.78 0.63
C LYS A 170 8.06 -10.30 0.06
N THR A 171 7.40 -11.19 0.78
CA THR A 171 6.10 -11.74 0.38
C THR A 171 5.03 -10.66 0.32
N LEU A 172 4.95 -9.79 1.34
CA LEU A 172 4.04 -8.65 1.34
C LEU A 172 4.31 -7.73 0.13
N ASN A 173 5.57 -7.38 -0.10
CA ASN A 173 5.97 -6.50 -1.19
C ASN A 173 5.56 -7.03 -2.58
N ALA A 174 5.57 -8.35 -2.76
CA ALA A 174 5.16 -8.97 -4.02
C ALA A 174 3.67 -8.75 -4.34
N TRP A 175 2.84 -8.50 -3.33
CA TRP A 175 1.40 -8.26 -3.48
C TRP A 175 1.01 -6.79 -3.45
N ILE A 176 1.93 -5.87 -3.15
CA ILE A 176 1.64 -4.42 -3.19
C ILE A 176 1.25 -4.03 -4.62
N GLY A 177 0.03 -3.51 -4.76
CA GLY A 177 -0.59 -3.20 -6.06
C GLY A 177 -1.79 -4.07 -6.39
N HIS A 178 -2.05 -5.15 -5.64
CA HIS A 178 -3.33 -5.84 -5.72
C HIS A 178 -4.43 -4.94 -5.10
N PRO A 179 -5.59 -4.75 -5.78
CA PRO A 179 -6.60 -3.78 -5.32
C PRO A 179 -7.20 -4.12 -3.95
N HIS A 180 -7.29 -5.41 -3.62
CA HIS A 180 -7.83 -5.89 -2.34
C HIS A 180 -6.74 -6.62 -1.54
N LEU A 181 -5.63 -5.93 -1.26
CA LEU A 181 -4.62 -6.40 -0.32
C LEU A 181 -5.00 -5.95 1.10
N ARG A 182 -5.11 -6.91 2.02
CA ARG A 182 -5.35 -6.67 3.45
C ARG A 182 -4.23 -7.27 4.28
N VAL A 183 -3.74 -6.51 5.25
CA VAL A 183 -2.64 -6.91 6.14
C VAL A 183 -3.17 -7.14 7.54
N PHE A 184 -2.99 -8.35 8.06
CA PHE A 184 -3.39 -8.76 9.40
C PHE A 184 -2.16 -8.92 10.28
N ASP A 185 -1.94 -7.93 11.12
CA ASP A 185 -0.82 -7.85 12.06
C ASP A 185 -1.09 -8.63 13.35
N ASN A 186 -0.13 -8.57 14.29
CA ASN A 186 -0.22 -9.18 15.60
C ASN A 186 -0.57 -8.15 16.70
N SER A 187 -1.34 -7.11 16.38
CA SER A 187 -1.80 -6.09 17.34
C SER A 187 -2.83 -6.64 18.36
N THR A 188 -3.45 -7.76 18.05
CA THR A 188 -4.32 -8.52 18.97
C THR A 188 -3.71 -9.88 19.24
N ASP A 189 -4.30 -10.63 20.21
CA ASP A 189 -4.02 -12.05 20.35
C ASP A 189 -4.38 -12.84 19.07
N PHE A 190 -4.04 -14.11 19.03
CA PHE A 190 -4.23 -14.93 17.83
C PHE A 190 -5.71 -15.14 17.49
N ASP A 191 -6.59 -15.27 18.50
CA ASP A 191 -8.03 -15.38 18.27
C ASP A 191 -8.61 -14.07 17.71
N GLY A 192 -8.16 -12.92 18.19
CA GLY A 192 -8.50 -11.62 17.64
C GLY A 192 -8.04 -11.48 16.17
N LYS A 193 -6.84 -11.95 15.84
CA LYS A 193 -6.36 -11.99 14.45
C LYS A 193 -7.23 -12.89 13.58
N ILE A 194 -7.61 -14.08 14.06
CA ILE A 194 -8.55 -14.97 13.36
C ILE A 194 -9.88 -14.27 13.10
N ASN A 195 -10.44 -13.61 14.12
CA ASN A 195 -11.73 -12.94 14.01
C ASN A 195 -11.69 -11.79 12.99
N ARG A 196 -10.60 -11.03 12.94
CA ARG A 196 -10.42 -9.98 11.92
C ARG A 196 -10.38 -10.56 10.50
N VAL A 197 -9.70 -11.68 10.28
CA VAL A 197 -9.66 -12.36 8.99
C VAL A 197 -11.05 -12.91 8.61
N ILE A 198 -11.77 -13.49 9.54
CA ILE A 198 -13.14 -13.98 9.31
C ILE A 198 -14.07 -12.84 8.94
N ALA A 199 -13.99 -11.71 9.65
CA ALA A 199 -14.81 -10.53 9.39
C ALA A 199 -14.55 -9.99 7.95
N GLU A 200 -13.28 -9.92 7.53
CA GLU A 200 -12.91 -9.51 6.17
C GLU A 200 -13.48 -10.47 5.12
N VAL A 201 -13.38 -11.78 5.34
CA VAL A 201 -13.95 -12.77 4.41
C VAL A 201 -15.46 -12.62 4.30
N PHE A 202 -16.17 -12.37 5.40
CA PHE A 202 -17.61 -12.10 5.34
C PHE A 202 -17.94 -10.79 4.64
N ALA A 203 -17.15 -9.74 4.84
CA ALA A 203 -17.29 -8.50 4.09
C ALA A 203 -17.13 -8.72 2.58
N LEU A 204 -16.13 -9.50 2.16
CA LEU A 204 -15.93 -9.89 0.75
C LEU A 204 -17.09 -10.73 0.18
N LEU A 205 -17.81 -11.45 1.04
CA LEU A 205 -19.02 -12.22 0.66
C LEU A 205 -20.31 -11.38 0.70
N GLY A 206 -20.21 -10.10 1.13
CA GLY A 206 -21.37 -9.23 1.33
C GLY A 206 -22.18 -9.54 2.59
N GLU A 207 -21.58 -10.18 3.61
CA GLU A 207 -22.23 -10.58 4.87
C GLU A 207 -21.45 -10.10 6.12
N PRO A 208 -22.04 -9.28 7.01
CA PRO A 208 -23.16 -8.37 6.76
C PRO A 208 -22.79 -7.38 5.68
N MET A 209 -23.78 -6.72 5.03
CA MET A 209 -23.52 -5.78 3.93
C MET A 209 -22.30 -4.91 4.24
N PRO A 210 -21.26 -4.94 3.38
CA PRO A 210 -20.01 -4.26 3.67
C PRO A 210 -20.25 -2.75 3.70
N THR A 211 -20.09 -2.15 4.86
CA THR A 211 -19.85 -0.71 4.96
C THR A 211 -18.36 -0.50 4.73
N GLU A 212 -18.01 -0.01 3.57
CA GLU A 212 -16.65 0.41 3.26
C GLU A 212 -16.26 1.56 4.21
N ILE A 213 -15.32 1.31 5.10
CA ILE A 213 -14.79 2.31 6.01
C ILE A 213 -13.49 2.84 5.40
N GLU A 214 -13.62 3.92 4.67
CA GLU A 214 -12.51 4.57 4.00
C GLU A 214 -12.21 5.92 4.67
N ARG A 215 -10.93 6.23 4.89
CA ARG A 215 -10.50 7.57 5.29
C ARG A 215 -9.65 8.19 4.20
N LYS A 216 -9.92 9.45 3.89
CA LYS A 216 -9.25 10.23 2.84
C LYS A 216 -8.55 11.44 3.42
N PHE A 217 -7.35 11.68 2.93
CA PHE A 217 -6.52 12.80 3.37
C PHE A 217 -6.02 13.58 2.16
N LEU A 218 -6.18 14.90 2.23
CA LEU A 218 -5.51 15.82 1.31
C LEU A 218 -4.06 15.99 1.76
N ILE A 219 -3.12 15.80 0.85
CA ILE A 219 -1.70 16.01 1.07
C ILE A 219 -1.15 17.01 0.06
N LYS A 220 -0.04 17.67 0.38
CA LYS A 220 0.74 18.39 -0.64
C LYS A 220 1.30 17.41 -1.65
N MET A 221 1.52 17.86 -2.89
CA MET A 221 2.14 17.03 -3.91
C MET A 221 3.47 16.46 -3.39
N PRO A 222 3.60 15.13 -3.30
CA PRO A 222 4.78 14.52 -2.70
C PRO A 222 6.00 14.68 -3.61
N THR A 223 7.14 14.94 -2.99
CA THR A 223 8.43 14.92 -3.68
C THR A 223 8.87 13.48 -3.95
N ASN A 224 9.75 13.29 -4.94
CA ASN A 224 10.35 11.97 -5.21
C ASN A 224 11.02 11.37 -3.98
N LYS A 225 11.69 12.19 -3.16
CA LYS A 225 12.34 11.76 -1.92
C LYS A 225 11.33 11.22 -0.90
N GLN A 226 10.17 11.85 -0.78
CA GLN A 226 9.09 11.36 0.10
C GLN A 226 8.52 10.04 -0.41
N ILE A 227 8.31 9.91 -1.74
CA ILE A 227 7.84 8.65 -2.34
C ILE A 227 8.86 7.53 -2.11
N GLU A 228 10.14 7.79 -2.28
CA GLU A 228 11.23 6.83 -2.01
C GLU A 228 11.27 6.40 -0.53
N ALA A 229 10.99 7.33 0.39
CA ALA A 229 10.94 7.03 1.82
C ALA A 229 9.78 6.11 2.23
N LEU A 230 8.74 5.96 1.40
CA LEU A 230 7.64 5.00 1.63
C LEU A 230 8.09 3.54 1.45
N GLY A 231 9.26 3.30 0.86
CA GLY A 231 9.79 1.96 0.64
C GLY A 231 9.28 1.32 -0.65
N CYS A 232 8.66 0.14 -0.55
CA CYS A 232 8.10 -0.53 -1.73
C CYS A 232 6.80 0.16 -2.17
N VAL A 233 6.80 0.72 -3.37
CA VAL A 233 5.63 1.40 -3.95
C VAL A 233 5.30 0.79 -5.30
N SER A 234 4.09 0.28 -5.45
CA SER A 234 3.53 -0.15 -6.74
C SER A 234 2.75 0.99 -7.38
N LYS A 235 2.93 1.20 -8.68
CA LYS A 235 2.24 2.25 -9.44
C LYS A 235 1.25 1.63 -10.41
N ALA A 236 0.03 2.16 -10.43
CA ALA A 236 -0.98 1.79 -11.40
C ALA A 236 -1.60 3.05 -12.03
N ASN A 237 -1.68 3.08 -13.37
CA ASN A 237 -2.50 4.08 -14.04
C ASN A 237 -3.96 3.63 -13.93
N ILE A 238 -4.82 4.56 -13.56
CA ILE A 238 -6.26 4.32 -13.45
C ILE A 238 -6.98 5.32 -14.36
N ILE A 239 -7.86 4.77 -15.17
CA ILE A 239 -8.81 5.54 -15.96
C ILE A 239 -10.20 5.11 -15.51
N GLN A 240 -11.01 6.06 -15.04
CA GLN A 240 -12.34 5.82 -14.54
C GLN A 240 -13.36 6.63 -15.37
N THR A 241 -14.35 5.96 -15.90
CA THR A 241 -15.42 6.54 -16.71
C THR A 241 -16.76 6.29 -16.05
N TYR A 242 -17.50 7.36 -15.83
CA TYR A 242 -18.87 7.28 -15.31
C TYR A 242 -19.84 6.94 -16.45
N LEU A 243 -20.80 6.09 -16.16
CA LEU A 243 -21.85 5.68 -17.09
C LEU A 243 -23.15 6.37 -16.77
N LYS A 244 -24.04 6.45 -17.75
CA LYS A 244 -25.41 6.94 -17.55
C LYS A 244 -26.08 6.11 -16.46
N LYS A 245 -26.75 6.79 -15.53
CA LYS A 245 -27.44 6.13 -14.40
C LYS A 245 -28.61 5.29 -14.92
N GLY A 246 -28.81 4.11 -14.30
CA GLY A 246 -30.00 3.32 -14.42
C GLY A 246 -31.11 3.78 -13.46
N GLU A 247 -32.28 3.19 -13.55
CA GLU A 247 -33.35 3.39 -12.56
C GLU A 247 -32.88 2.83 -11.19
N ASN A 248 -33.02 3.61 -10.12
CA ASN A 248 -32.64 3.27 -8.75
C ASN A 248 -31.13 3.04 -8.48
N VAL A 249 -30.27 3.49 -9.39
CA VAL A 249 -28.81 3.38 -9.24
C VAL A 249 -28.21 4.75 -8.98
N ALA A 250 -27.47 4.87 -7.88
CA ALA A 250 -26.84 6.14 -7.49
C ALA A 250 -25.64 6.47 -8.37
N GLU A 251 -24.83 5.45 -8.71
CA GLU A 251 -23.62 5.62 -9.51
C GLU A 251 -23.31 4.32 -10.28
N ARG A 252 -22.92 4.46 -11.54
CA ARG A 252 -22.34 3.41 -12.38
C ARG A 252 -21.02 3.89 -12.94
N ARG A 253 -19.99 3.06 -12.88
CA ARG A 253 -18.68 3.40 -13.44
C ARG A 253 -17.96 2.17 -13.97
N ILE A 254 -17.07 2.39 -14.92
CA ILE A 254 -16.07 1.41 -15.34
C ILE A 254 -14.69 1.96 -15.05
N ARG A 255 -13.76 1.06 -14.75
CA ARG A 255 -12.39 1.39 -14.40
C ARG A 255 -11.42 0.49 -15.15
N GLN A 256 -10.45 1.11 -15.82
CA GLN A 256 -9.26 0.45 -16.34
C GLN A 256 -8.11 0.72 -15.39
N ARG A 257 -7.39 -0.32 -14.97
CA ARG A 257 -6.23 -0.25 -14.08
C ARG A 257 -5.05 -0.99 -14.69
N GLY A 258 -3.85 -0.40 -14.67
CA GLY A 258 -2.63 -1.02 -15.15
C GLY A 258 -1.85 -0.16 -16.13
N ASP A 259 -0.93 -0.77 -16.83
CA ASP A 259 -0.09 -0.11 -17.83
C ASP A 259 0.26 -1.08 -18.99
N LYS A 260 0.83 -0.54 -20.08
CA LYS A 260 1.21 -1.33 -21.25
C LYS A 260 2.28 -2.40 -20.97
N LYS A 261 3.07 -2.22 -19.91
CA LYS A 261 4.18 -3.12 -19.56
C LYS A 261 3.70 -4.31 -18.73
N ASN A 262 2.74 -4.06 -17.83
CA ASN A 262 2.27 -5.01 -16.83
C ASN A 262 0.88 -5.57 -17.12
N GLY A 263 0.22 -5.06 -18.17
CA GLY A 263 -1.14 -5.42 -18.55
C GLY A 263 -2.20 -4.53 -17.93
N PHE A 264 -3.47 -4.79 -18.26
CA PHE A 264 -4.62 -4.04 -17.77
C PHE A 264 -5.65 -4.97 -17.16
N THR A 265 -6.30 -4.52 -16.10
CA THR A 265 -7.51 -5.11 -15.52
C THR A 265 -8.66 -4.13 -15.65
N PHE A 266 -9.87 -4.66 -15.79
CA PHE A 266 -11.07 -3.87 -16.00
C PHE A 266 -12.13 -4.24 -14.97
N TYR A 267 -12.82 -3.21 -14.45
CA TYR A 267 -13.85 -3.36 -13.42
C TYR A 267 -15.09 -2.58 -13.81
N TYR A 268 -16.24 -3.11 -13.46
CA TYR A 268 -17.52 -2.44 -13.44
C TYR A 268 -17.94 -2.29 -11.98
N THR A 269 -18.37 -1.09 -11.61
CA THR A 269 -18.86 -0.80 -10.26
C THR A 269 -20.23 -0.16 -10.35
N GLU A 270 -21.15 -0.64 -9.52
CA GLU A 270 -22.48 -0.06 -9.33
C GLU A 270 -22.69 0.25 -7.85
N LYS A 271 -23.19 1.47 -7.57
CA LYS A 271 -23.56 1.89 -6.21
C LYS A 271 -25.04 2.13 -6.16
N THR A 272 -25.72 1.45 -5.24
CA THR A 272 -27.17 1.55 -5.03
C THR A 272 -27.44 2.14 -3.65
N ASP A 273 -28.28 3.16 -3.57
CA ASP A 273 -28.76 3.71 -2.30
C ASP A 273 -29.84 2.78 -1.74
N VAL A 274 -29.65 2.19 -0.56
CA VAL A 274 -30.60 1.26 0.07
C VAL A 274 -31.42 1.96 1.14
N ALA A 275 -30.80 2.89 1.87
CA ALA A 275 -31.43 3.73 2.87
C ALA A 275 -30.67 5.05 2.99
N SER A 276 -31.21 6.03 3.71
CA SER A 276 -30.52 7.30 3.95
C SER A 276 -29.13 7.05 4.58
N GLY A 277 -28.07 7.31 3.81
CA GLY A 277 -26.68 7.15 4.24
C GLY A 277 -26.10 5.73 4.09
N VAL A 278 -26.87 4.76 3.57
CA VAL A 278 -26.37 3.38 3.36
C VAL A 278 -26.33 3.08 1.86
N ARG A 279 -25.15 2.80 1.35
CA ARG A 279 -24.89 2.40 -0.05
C ARG A 279 -24.34 0.99 -0.11
N ILE A 280 -24.84 0.22 -1.08
CA ILE A 280 -24.21 -1.05 -1.48
C ILE A 280 -23.34 -0.74 -2.70
N GLU A 281 -22.09 -1.17 -2.64
CA GLU A 281 -21.17 -1.16 -3.77
C GLU A 281 -21.01 -2.59 -4.29
N ASP A 282 -21.37 -2.80 -5.55
CA ASP A 282 -21.10 -4.05 -6.28
C ASP A 282 -20.02 -3.78 -7.32
N GLU A 283 -18.82 -4.30 -7.07
CA GLU A 283 -17.71 -4.23 -8.00
C GLU A 283 -17.38 -5.61 -8.53
N ARG A 284 -17.31 -5.73 -9.85
CA ARG A 284 -16.93 -6.98 -10.53
C ARG A 284 -15.88 -6.74 -11.61
N LYS A 285 -15.02 -7.72 -11.82
CA LYS A 285 -14.11 -7.74 -12.97
C LYS A 285 -14.89 -7.96 -14.24
N ILE A 286 -14.47 -7.29 -15.31
CA ILE A 286 -15.05 -7.38 -16.65
C ILE A 286 -13.97 -7.67 -17.68
N THR A 287 -14.38 -8.22 -18.84
CA THR A 287 -13.49 -8.43 -19.95
C THR A 287 -13.16 -7.13 -20.71
N PRO A 288 -12.05 -7.06 -21.47
CA PRO A 288 -11.76 -5.92 -22.32
C PRO A 288 -12.88 -5.60 -23.30
N ASP A 289 -13.54 -6.62 -23.88
CA ASP A 289 -14.64 -6.44 -24.83
C ASP A 289 -15.87 -5.84 -24.13
N GLU A 290 -16.21 -6.33 -22.93
CA GLU A 290 -17.30 -5.76 -22.13
C GLU A 290 -16.99 -4.31 -21.72
N TYR A 291 -15.74 -4.01 -21.35
CA TYR A 291 -15.31 -2.65 -21.05
C TYR A 291 -15.52 -1.71 -22.25
N LEU A 292 -15.13 -2.13 -23.46
CA LEU A 292 -15.32 -1.36 -24.68
C LEU A 292 -16.81 -1.17 -25.01
N GLN A 293 -17.62 -2.17 -24.76
CA GLN A 293 -19.07 -2.08 -24.93
C GLN A 293 -19.68 -1.06 -23.97
N LEU A 294 -19.34 -1.15 -22.68
CA LEU A 294 -19.84 -0.23 -21.65
C LEU A 294 -19.38 1.23 -21.85
N LEU A 295 -18.22 1.45 -22.49
CA LEU A 295 -17.78 2.81 -22.85
C LEU A 295 -18.81 3.56 -23.73
N THR A 296 -19.64 2.85 -24.49
CA THR A 296 -20.70 3.48 -25.30
C THR A 296 -21.83 4.08 -24.46
N GLU A 297 -21.94 3.66 -23.18
CA GLU A 297 -22.90 4.15 -22.21
C GLU A 297 -22.35 5.31 -21.36
N ALA A 298 -21.15 5.82 -21.68
CA ALA A 298 -20.51 6.90 -20.92
C ALA A 298 -21.43 8.11 -20.76
N ASP A 299 -21.44 8.68 -19.56
CA ASP A 299 -22.12 9.95 -19.29
C ASP A 299 -21.26 11.09 -19.81
N THR A 300 -21.67 11.68 -20.93
CA THR A 300 -20.96 12.77 -21.60
C THR A 300 -20.98 14.10 -20.85
N SER A 301 -21.77 14.20 -19.78
CA SER A 301 -21.76 15.37 -18.88
C SER A 301 -20.64 15.34 -17.84
N LEU A 302 -19.97 14.18 -17.70
CA LEU A 302 -18.88 13.97 -16.76
C LEU A 302 -17.57 13.70 -17.51
N HIS A 303 -16.49 14.25 -16.98
CA HIS A 303 -15.16 13.98 -17.48
C HIS A 303 -14.66 12.61 -17.03
N GLN A 304 -13.86 11.99 -17.87
CA GLN A 304 -13.10 10.80 -17.48
C GLN A 304 -12.02 11.19 -16.48
N ILE A 305 -11.94 10.49 -15.35
CA ILE A 305 -10.90 10.69 -14.35
C ILE A 305 -9.68 9.83 -14.70
N SER A 306 -8.55 10.49 -14.93
CA SER A 306 -7.25 9.84 -15.04
C SER A 306 -6.43 10.13 -13.78
N LYS A 307 -5.78 9.12 -13.22
CA LYS A 307 -4.90 9.25 -12.05
C LYS A 307 -3.79 8.21 -12.05
N VAL A 308 -2.69 8.53 -11.40
CA VAL A 308 -1.63 7.56 -11.08
C VAL A 308 -1.76 7.21 -9.61
N ARG A 309 -2.12 5.97 -9.32
CA ARG A 309 -2.23 5.45 -7.96
C ARG A 309 -0.91 4.83 -7.53
N HIS A 310 -0.40 5.28 -6.40
CA HIS A 310 0.74 4.72 -5.73
C HIS A 310 0.25 3.91 -4.53
N CYS A 311 0.44 2.59 -4.58
CA CYS A 311 0.05 1.67 -3.53
C CYS A 311 1.29 1.32 -2.69
N PHE A 312 1.17 1.38 -1.38
CA PHE A 312 2.27 1.05 -0.46
C PHE A 312 1.73 0.60 0.88
N VAL A 313 2.60 -0.05 1.66
CA VAL A 313 2.31 -0.41 3.05
C VAL A 313 3.17 0.45 3.97
N TYR A 314 2.54 1.12 4.93
CA TYR A 314 3.20 1.86 5.98
C TYR A 314 2.62 1.43 7.33
N ASP A 315 3.49 1.10 8.27
CA ASP A 315 3.10 0.60 9.59
C ASP A 315 2.01 -0.49 9.54
N LYS A 316 2.23 -1.50 8.69
CA LYS A 316 1.34 -2.66 8.48
C LYS A 316 -0.06 -2.33 7.91
N LYS A 317 -0.29 -1.09 7.48
CA LYS A 317 -1.52 -0.65 6.83
C LYS A 317 -1.27 -0.38 5.34
N TYR A 318 -2.25 -0.72 4.53
CA TYR A 318 -2.22 -0.50 3.10
C TYR A 318 -2.80 0.86 2.77
N PHE A 319 -2.04 1.67 2.06
CA PHE A 319 -2.40 3.01 1.63
C PHE A 319 -2.41 3.11 0.11
N GLU A 320 -3.30 3.93 -0.40
CA GLU A 320 -3.41 4.30 -1.79
C GLU A 320 -3.27 5.82 -1.94
N MET A 321 -2.29 6.26 -2.69
CA MET A 321 -2.07 7.68 -2.96
C MET A 321 -2.36 7.99 -4.42
N ASP A 322 -3.35 8.82 -4.66
CA ASP A 322 -3.82 9.21 -5.98
C ASP A 322 -3.27 10.57 -6.39
N ILE A 323 -2.49 10.57 -7.46
CA ILE A 323 -1.97 11.78 -8.12
C ILE A 323 -2.76 12.01 -9.40
N TYR A 324 -3.38 13.19 -9.49
CA TYR A 324 -4.22 13.59 -10.61
C TYR A 324 -3.48 14.52 -11.55
N PRO A 325 -3.55 14.33 -12.90
CA PRO A 325 -2.89 15.21 -13.88
C PRO A 325 -3.38 16.66 -13.86
N PHE A 326 -4.56 16.91 -13.27
CA PHE A 326 -5.14 18.23 -13.15
C PHE A 326 -4.83 18.96 -11.83
N SER A 327 -3.93 18.41 -11.02
CA SER A 327 -3.50 19.01 -9.75
C SER A 327 -1.99 18.96 -9.63
N ASP A 328 -1.36 20.14 -9.54
CA ASP A 328 0.09 20.26 -9.35
C ASP A 328 0.48 20.46 -7.86
N GLU A 329 -0.48 20.87 -7.02
CA GLU A 329 -0.20 21.23 -5.62
C GLU A 329 -0.57 20.14 -4.63
N TYR A 330 -1.59 19.33 -4.95
CA TYR A 330 -2.18 18.39 -4.00
C TYR A 330 -2.38 17.02 -4.60
N ALA A 331 -2.33 16.00 -3.72
CA ALA A 331 -2.71 14.63 -3.99
C ALA A 331 -3.66 14.12 -2.88
N ILE A 332 -4.28 12.98 -3.09
CA ILE A 332 -5.18 12.35 -2.11
C ILE A 332 -4.56 11.04 -1.65
N VAL A 333 -4.54 10.80 -0.33
CA VAL A 333 -4.19 9.51 0.27
C VAL A 333 -5.45 8.89 0.84
N GLU A 334 -5.66 7.62 0.52
CA GLU A 334 -6.78 6.80 0.98
C GLU A 334 -6.26 5.62 1.80
N ILE A 335 -7.00 5.26 2.84
CA ILE A 335 -6.81 4.03 3.62
C ILE A 335 -8.17 3.42 3.89
N GLU A 336 -8.29 2.11 3.67
CA GLU A 336 -9.45 1.32 4.08
C GLU A 336 -9.19 0.67 5.43
N LEU A 337 -10.19 0.73 6.31
CA LEU A 337 -10.14 0.23 7.68
C LEU A 337 -11.19 -0.86 7.89
N ASN A 338 -10.90 -1.79 8.80
CA ASN A 338 -11.85 -2.83 9.19
C ASN A 338 -12.83 -2.35 10.26
N ASP A 339 -12.46 -1.33 11.03
CA ASP A 339 -13.29 -0.72 12.08
C ASP A 339 -13.09 0.80 12.07
N ILE A 340 -14.16 1.55 12.34
CA ILE A 340 -14.13 3.03 12.33
C ILE A 340 -13.20 3.59 13.42
N ASN A 341 -12.99 2.84 14.49
CA ASN A 341 -12.11 3.22 15.60
C ASN A 341 -10.70 2.64 15.46
N GLU A 342 -10.40 2.00 14.32
CA GLU A 342 -9.09 1.42 14.08
C GLU A 342 -8.02 2.51 14.05
N GLU A 343 -7.01 2.40 14.92
CA GLU A 343 -5.90 3.32 14.99
C GLU A 343 -4.83 2.97 13.95
N PHE A 344 -4.23 3.97 13.35
CA PHE A 344 -3.13 3.82 12.40
C PHE A 344 -2.23 5.06 12.41
N ASN A 345 -0.98 4.87 12.00
CA ASN A 345 -0.03 5.95 11.83
C ASN A 345 -0.04 6.46 10.38
N LEU A 346 0.01 7.78 10.23
CA LEU A 346 0.11 8.41 8.92
C LEU A 346 1.54 8.28 8.36
N PRO A 347 1.71 7.96 7.07
CA PRO A 347 3.01 7.92 6.43
C PRO A 347 3.70 9.29 6.41
N PRO A 348 5.04 9.37 6.22
CA PRO A 348 5.81 10.61 6.27
C PRO A 348 5.60 11.49 5.02
N LEU A 349 4.36 11.94 4.84
CA LEU A 349 3.91 12.84 3.77
C LEU A 349 3.41 14.15 4.39
N ASP A 350 3.31 15.21 3.58
CA ASP A 350 2.83 16.52 4.04
C ASP A 350 1.30 16.56 4.06
N PHE A 351 0.70 16.04 5.12
CA PHE A 351 -0.74 16.04 5.32
C PHE A 351 -1.26 17.46 5.55
N VAL A 352 -2.32 17.82 4.83
CA VAL A 352 -3.00 19.12 4.95
C VAL A 352 -4.21 18.97 5.86
N MET A 353 -5.12 18.05 5.55
CA MET A 353 -6.31 17.78 6.36
C MET A 353 -6.97 16.46 5.95
N GLU A 354 -7.83 15.94 6.81
CA GLU A 354 -8.74 14.85 6.47
C GLU A 354 -9.94 15.38 5.68
N VAL A 355 -10.30 14.66 4.60
CA VAL A 355 -11.37 15.04 3.68
C VAL A 355 -12.36 13.89 3.42
N THR A 356 -12.46 12.95 4.34
CA THR A 356 -13.27 11.72 4.24
C THR A 356 -14.73 12.05 3.87
N ASP A 357 -15.37 12.96 4.59
CA ASP A 357 -16.79 13.31 4.41
C ASP A 357 -17.00 14.46 3.42
N ASP A 358 -15.95 15.04 2.89
CA ASP A 358 -16.05 16.16 1.98
C ASP A 358 -16.35 15.69 0.55
N VAL A 359 -17.57 15.94 0.11
CA VAL A 359 -18.06 15.52 -1.20
C VAL A 359 -17.21 16.04 -2.36
N ARG A 360 -16.52 17.20 -2.19
CA ARG A 360 -15.66 17.82 -3.22
C ARG A 360 -14.50 16.92 -3.65
N PHE A 361 -14.05 16.00 -2.78
CA PHE A 361 -12.93 15.08 -3.02
C PHE A 361 -13.39 13.68 -3.46
N LYS A 362 -14.70 13.49 -3.68
CA LYS A 362 -15.19 12.25 -4.31
C LYS A 362 -14.89 12.28 -5.80
N ASN A 363 -14.44 11.16 -6.36
CA ASN A 363 -14.11 11.07 -7.78
C ASN A 363 -15.30 11.47 -8.69
N SER A 364 -16.55 11.26 -8.25
CA SER A 364 -17.76 11.70 -9.00
C SER A 364 -17.92 13.23 -9.06
N GLU A 365 -17.48 13.95 -8.03
CA GLU A 365 -17.45 15.42 -8.07
C GLU A 365 -16.25 15.93 -8.86
N LEU A 366 -15.09 15.31 -8.71
CA LEU A 366 -13.90 15.63 -9.51
C LEU A 366 -14.16 15.44 -11.01
N ALA A 367 -14.99 14.48 -11.38
CA ALA A 367 -15.39 14.26 -12.77
C ALA A 367 -16.21 15.41 -13.37
N LYS A 368 -16.80 16.30 -12.56
CA LYS A 368 -17.54 17.46 -13.05
C LYS A 368 -16.62 18.62 -13.47
N THR A 369 -15.48 18.77 -12.80
CA THR A 369 -14.64 19.97 -12.91
C THR A 369 -13.18 19.71 -13.28
N LEU A 370 -12.68 18.49 -13.11
CA LEU A 370 -11.28 18.13 -13.17
C LEU A 370 -10.39 19.08 -12.33
N SER A 371 -10.83 19.36 -11.11
CA SER A 371 -10.14 20.27 -10.18
C SER A 371 -10.28 19.77 -8.75
N LEU A 372 -9.18 19.79 -8.00
CA LEU A 372 -9.21 19.66 -6.53
C LEU A 372 -9.53 21.04 -5.95
N ASN A 373 -10.82 21.28 -5.67
CA ASN A 373 -11.28 22.55 -5.10
C ASN A 373 -10.98 22.61 -3.61
N THR A 374 -9.97 23.39 -3.24
CA THR A 374 -9.55 23.63 -1.85
C THR A 374 -10.06 24.96 -1.29
N ASP A 375 -10.91 25.69 -2.04
CA ASP A 375 -11.43 26.99 -1.63
C ASP A 375 -12.20 26.89 -0.30
N GLY A 376 -11.84 27.71 0.65
CA GLY A 376 -12.46 27.78 1.97
C GLY A 376 -12.08 26.66 2.93
N LEU A 377 -11.31 25.63 2.50
CA LEU A 377 -10.81 24.56 3.38
C LEU A 377 -9.44 24.90 3.94
N ILE A 378 -8.55 25.30 3.06
CA ILE A 378 -7.29 25.86 3.49
C ILE A 378 -7.61 27.31 3.83
N VAL A 379 -8.00 27.58 5.08
CA VAL A 379 -7.59 28.84 5.65
C VAL A 379 -6.10 28.85 5.33
N LYS A 380 -5.64 29.77 4.48
CA LYS A 380 -4.22 30.08 4.39
C LYS A 380 -3.84 30.35 5.83
N SER A 381 -3.49 29.29 6.57
CA SER A 381 -2.69 29.47 7.75
C SER A 381 -1.54 30.21 7.12
N GLU A 382 -1.49 31.50 7.39
CA GLU A 382 -0.21 32.15 7.39
C GLU A 382 0.63 31.15 8.15
N GLN A 383 1.45 30.39 7.42
CA GLN A 383 2.46 29.54 8.07
C GLN A 383 3.05 30.50 9.08
N PRO A 384 3.03 30.20 10.37
CA PRO A 384 3.49 31.16 11.37
C PRO A 384 4.79 31.64 10.79
N LYS A 385 4.82 32.93 10.34
CA LYS A 385 5.95 33.46 9.57
C LYS A 385 7.11 33.05 10.40
N ILE A 386 7.91 32.10 9.93
CA ILE A 386 9.08 31.65 10.67
C ILE A 386 9.95 32.89 10.73
N GLU A 387 9.78 33.69 11.80
CA GLU A 387 10.53 34.91 11.97
C GLU A 387 11.96 34.49 12.28
N TRP A 388 12.76 34.47 11.24
CA TRP A 388 14.18 34.36 11.38
C TRP A 388 14.76 35.67 11.85
N VAL A 389 15.64 35.61 12.81
CA VAL A 389 16.52 36.75 13.18
C VAL A 389 17.86 36.47 12.50
N TYR A 390 18.26 37.36 11.62
CA TYR A 390 19.52 37.26 10.89
C TYR A 390 20.61 38.02 11.68
N GLU A 391 21.72 37.36 11.84
CA GLU A 391 22.91 37.94 12.47
C GLU A 391 24.02 38.04 11.44
N THR A 392 24.63 39.19 11.28
CA THR A 392 25.80 39.41 10.41
C THR A 392 26.89 40.09 11.24
N GLY A 393 28.11 39.67 11.10
CA GLY A 393 29.25 40.16 11.83
C GLY A 393 30.57 39.79 11.17
N ARG A 394 31.67 40.18 11.84
CA ARG A 394 33.01 39.77 11.46
C ARG A 394 33.49 38.70 12.41
N GLU A 395 33.93 37.58 11.88
CA GLU A 395 34.50 36.47 12.61
C GLU A 395 36.04 36.68 12.69
N GLU A 396 36.59 36.74 13.88
CA GLU A 396 38.03 36.81 14.10
C GLU A 396 38.47 35.67 15.00
N PRO A 397 39.55 34.93 14.64
CA PRO A 397 40.06 33.85 15.45
C PRO A 397 40.58 34.38 16.81
N GLU A 398 40.33 33.63 17.87
CA GLU A 398 40.92 33.92 19.18
C GLU A 398 42.43 33.66 19.13
N ILE A 399 43.22 34.64 19.69
CA ILE A 399 44.69 34.61 19.68
C ILE A 399 45.26 33.53 20.62
N LEU A 400 44.45 32.93 21.50
CA LEU A 400 44.84 31.94 22.51
C LEU A 400 43.76 30.91 22.84
N GLY A 401 43.09 30.34 21.83
CA GLY A 401 42.09 29.30 22.05
C GLY A 401 41.59 28.66 20.76
N SER A 402 40.79 27.60 20.86
CA SER A 402 40.23 26.89 19.74
C SER A 402 38.89 27.46 19.25
N GLY A 403 38.64 28.76 19.52
CA GLY A 403 37.38 29.43 19.19
C GLY A 403 37.54 30.63 18.27
N SER A 404 36.42 31.16 17.76
CA SER A 404 36.32 32.45 17.06
C SER A 404 35.28 33.32 17.75
N HIS A 405 35.53 34.62 17.80
CA HIS A 405 34.59 35.62 18.34
C HIS A 405 33.97 36.44 17.22
N LEU A 406 32.65 36.67 17.35
CA LEU A 406 31.90 37.56 16.47
C LEU A 406 31.97 39.02 16.98
N TYR A 407 32.49 39.89 16.13
CA TYR A 407 32.54 41.31 16.41
C TYR A 407 31.53 42.12 15.60
N ASN A 408 31.03 43.20 16.17
CA ASN A 408 30.10 44.10 15.50
C ASN A 408 28.85 43.41 14.92
N VAL A 409 28.24 42.53 15.71
CA VAL A 409 27.06 41.78 15.27
C VAL A 409 25.87 42.72 15.11
N VAL A 410 25.30 42.75 13.92
CA VAL A 410 24.02 43.41 13.63
C VAL A 410 22.94 42.36 13.44
N ARG A 411 21.78 42.62 14.03
CA ARG A 411 20.60 41.75 13.93
C ARG A 411 19.49 42.43 13.14
N THR A 412 18.91 41.72 12.20
CA THR A 412 17.73 42.16 11.45
C THR A 412 16.75 41.02 11.27
N LYS A 413 15.51 41.32 11.01
CA LYS A 413 14.50 40.33 10.62
C LYS A 413 14.32 40.22 9.09
N ASP A 414 15.02 41.07 8.35
CA ASP A 414 14.98 41.10 6.88
C ASP A 414 16.23 40.42 6.31
N GLU A 415 16.02 39.39 5.52
CA GLU A 415 17.07 38.61 4.88
C GLU A 415 17.87 39.42 3.86
N ALA A 416 17.18 40.23 3.05
CA ALA A 416 17.84 41.08 2.05
C ALA A 416 18.71 42.16 2.71
N GLU A 417 18.25 42.73 3.81
CA GLU A 417 19.02 43.68 4.62
C GLU A 417 20.26 43.02 5.24
N ALA A 418 20.13 41.76 5.75
CA ALA A 418 21.28 41.04 6.29
C ALA A 418 22.35 40.79 5.25
N PHE A 419 21.97 40.39 4.03
CA PHE A 419 22.90 40.19 2.89
C PHE A 419 23.54 41.53 2.44
N LYS A 420 22.76 42.61 2.45
CA LYS A 420 23.27 43.95 2.13
C LYS A 420 24.32 44.41 3.16
N LEU A 421 24.01 44.31 4.44
CA LEU A 421 24.94 44.66 5.54
C LEU A 421 26.21 43.80 5.52
N SER A 422 26.08 42.50 5.19
CA SER A 422 27.24 41.61 5.05
C SER A 422 28.21 42.08 3.94
N LYS A 423 27.70 42.56 2.83
CA LYS A 423 28.50 43.04 1.69
C LYS A 423 29.10 44.42 1.93
N GLU A 424 28.26 45.37 2.40
CA GLU A 424 28.67 46.77 2.57
C GLU A 424 29.70 46.98 3.67
N CYS A 425 29.68 46.16 4.73
CA CYS A 425 30.56 46.27 5.85
C CYS A 425 31.75 45.31 5.86
N ALA A 426 32.07 44.66 4.71
CA ALA A 426 33.09 43.63 4.58
C ALA A 426 32.92 42.51 5.64
N ARG A 427 31.69 42.20 5.98
CA ARG A 427 31.34 41.15 6.94
C ARG A 427 31.32 39.84 6.20
N ASN A 428 31.93 38.82 6.77
CA ASN A 428 32.08 37.50 6.14
C ASN A 428 31.23 36.43 6.79
N TYR A 429 30.27 36.83 7.62
CA TYR A 429 29.44 35.95 8.40
C TYR A 429 27.97 36.33 8.30
N ILE A 430 27.13 35.39 7.96
CA ILE A 430 25.68 35.50 8.01
C ILE A 430 25.12 34.21 8.63
N SER A 431 24.38 34.34 9.72
CA SER A 431 23.57 33.27 10.27
C SER A 431 22.13 33.73 10.47
N ARG A 432 21.25 32.80 10.62
CA ARG A 432 19.90 33.05 11.06
C ARG A 432 19.51 32.09 12.18
N TYR A 433 18.65 32.52 13.06
CA TYR A 433 18.12 31.67 14.10
C TYR A 433 16.64 31.93 14.33
N ARG A 434 15.99 30.94 14.88
CA ARG A 434 14.63 31.01 15.42
C ARG A 434 14.57 30.29 16.76
N LYS A 435 13.58 30.63 17.59
CA LYS A 435 13.32 29.89 18.83
C LYS A 435 12.13 28.94 18.63
N VAL A 436 12.32 27.66 18.94
CA VAL A 436 11.28 26.66 18.95
C VAL A 436 11.27 26.04 20.35
N ASN A 437 10.12 26.12 21.03
CA ASN A 437 9.97 25.62 22.41
C ASN A 437 11.06 26.14 23.41
N GLY A 438 11.58 27.37 23.19
CA GLY A 438 12.62 27.97 24.01
C GLY A 438 14.05 27.68 23.56
N GLU A 439 14.28 26.72 22.70
CA GLU A 439 15.59 26.38 22.13
C GLU A 439 15.90 27.20 20.87
N LYS A 440 17.18 27.60 20.72
CA LYS A 440 17.67 28.38 19.57
C LYS A 440 18.13 27.42 18.47
N ILE A 441 17.39 27.36 17.35
CA ILE A 441 17.82 26.66 16.14
C ILE A 441 18.54 27.64 15.25
N CYS A 442 19.79 27.36 14.93
CA CYS A 442 20.66 28.21 14.10
C CYS A 442 20.92 27.58 12.75
N GLN A 443 21.06 28.44 11.73
CA GLN A 443 21.49 28.03 10.38
C GLN A 443 22.54 29.06 9.90
N TRP A 444 23.51 28.58 9.11
CA TRP A 444 24.61 29.39 8.57
C TRP A 444 24.46 29.46 7.05
N TYR A 445 24.75 30.61 6.46
CA TYR A 445 24.74 30.76 5.03
C TYR A 445 26.08 30.34 4.44
N ASP A 446 26.05 29.30 3.58
CA ASP A 446 27.22 28.92 2.79
C ASP A 446 27.25 29.72 1.48
N PRO A 447 28.22 30.60 1.28
CA PRO A 447 28.30 31.44 0.09
C PRO A 447 28.67 30.64 -1.19
N TYR A 448 29.19 29.44 -1.04
CA TYR A 448 29.57 28.59 -2.19
C TYR A 448 28.38 27.83 -2.74
N SER A 449 27.64 27.17 -1.90
CA SER A 449 26.40 26.46 -2.28
C SER A 449 25.20 27.39 -2.43
N LYS A 450 25.29 28.63 -1.90
CA LYS A 450 24.20 29.62 -1.79
C LYS A 450 22.98 29.08 -1.05
N THR A 451 23.18 28.26 -0.05
CA THR A 451 22.13 27.63 0.77
C THR A 451 22.36 27.85 2.27
N TRP A 452 21.29 27.71 3.05
CA TRP A 452 21.38 27.69 4.51
C TRP A 452 21.69 26.26 4.98
N ILE A 453 22.71 26.12 5.83
CA ILE A 453 23.14 24.83 6.43
C ILE A 453 22.98 24.88 7.94
N GLU A 454 22.71 23.72 8.57
CA GLU A 454 22.61 23.57 10.05
C GLU A 454 23.96 23.40 10.70
#